data_b3bd51982a52634d8ed5eb1a80ab81d6
#
_entry.id   b3bd51982a52634d8ed5eb1a80ab81d6
#
_cell.length_a   1.000
_cell.length_b   1.000
_cell.length_c   1.000
_cell.angle_alpha   90.00
_cell.angle_beta   90.00
_cell.angle_gamma   90.00
#
_symmetry.space_group_name_H-M   'P 1'
#
loop_
_entity.id
_entity.type
_entity.pdbx_description
1 polymer ?
#
loop_
_entity_poly.entity_id
_entity_poly.type
_entity_poly.pdbx_seq_one_letter_code
_entity_poly.pdbx_strand_id
1 'polypeptide(L)'
;MDMAHYIDGFVLPIPRDRLSAYENLVKAVAEIWKEHGALDYLEYIGDDLTLEGTRSFADLVDATEDEAVLFGWVVFDSRETRDLANEKVANDPRMAELVASSNSGFNAKRMVYGGFRSLVQSRSTGAV
;
A
#
# COMPACT_ATOMS: atom_id res chain seq x y z
N MET A 1 -13.74 23.78 3.21
CA MET A 1 -13.15 22.79 3.70
C MET A 1 -12.53 21.92 2.73
N ASP A 2 -11.34 21.93 2.70
CA ASP A 2 -10.63 21.20 1.72
C ASP A 2 -10.44 19.75 2.10
N MET A 3 -10.85 18.90 1.23
CA MET A 3 -10.71 17.50 1.45
C MET A 3 -9.79 16.89 0.42
N ALA A 4 -8.86 17.67 -0.10
CA ALA A 4 -8.06 17.23 -1.21
C ALA A 4 -6.93 16.33 -0.76
N HIS A 5 -7.27 15.21 -0.22
CA HIS A 5 -6.28 14.20 0.14
C HIS A 5 -5.57 13.70 -1.10
N TYR A 6 -4.38 13.21 -0.88
CA TYR A 6 -3.58 12.58 -1.91
C TYR A 6 -3.22 11.19 -1.42
N ILE A 7 -3.25 10.20 -2.31
CA ILE A 7 -2.89 8.85 -1.89
C ILE A 7 -1.82 8.28 -2.79
N ASP A 8 -0.99 7.42 -2.20
CA ASP A 8 -0.16 6.49 -2.96
C ASP A 8 -0.87 5.14 -2.94
N GLY A 9 -1.18 4.61 -4.11
CA GLY A 9 -1.82 3.31 -4.22
C GLY A 9 -0.83 2.30 -4.74
N PHE A 10 -0.98 1.05 -4.30
CA PHE A 10 -0.07 0.01 -4.75
C PHE A 10 -0.73 -1.37 -4.70
N VAL A 11 -0.24 -2.25 -5.58
CA VAL A 11 -0.67 -3.64 -5.65
C VAL A 11 0.58 -4.48 -5.81
N LEU A 12 0.66 -5.60 -5.09
CA LEU A 12 1.82 -6.49 -5.21
C LEU A 12 1.45 -7.92 -4.83
N PRO A 13 2.19 -8.90 -5.36
CA PRO A 13 2.01 -10.29 -4.94
C PRO A 13 2.97 -10.64 -3.82
N ILE A 14 2.51 -11.47 -2.90
CA ILE A 14 3.36 -12.01 -1.82
C ILE A 14 3.10 -13.50 -1.72
N PRO A 15 4.15 -14.33 -1.60
CA PRO A 15 3.95 -15.76 -1.41
C PRO A 15 3.06 -16.01 -0.19
N ARG A 16 2.08 -16.90 -0.35
CA ARG A 16 1.12 -17.15 0.73
C ARG A 16 1.77 -17.69 1.99
N ASP A 17 2.85 -18.44 1.84
CA ASP A 17 3.56 -18.97 3.01
C ASP A 17 4.43 -17.92 3.70
N ARG A 18 4.45 -16.70 3.19
CA ARG A 18 5.19 -15.59 3.79
C ARG A 18 4.28 -14.48 4.30
N LEU A 19 2.96 -14.71 4.29
CA LEU A 19 2.02 -13.65 4.67
C LEU A 19 2.23 -13.18 6.11
N SER A 20 2.54 -14.08 7.04
CA SER A 20 2.78 -13.66 8.43
C SER A 20 3.99 -12.75 8.53
N ALA A 21 5.08 -13.11 7.85
CA ALA A 21 6.28 -12.28 7.84
C ALA A 21 6.00 -10.93 7.19
N TYR A 22 5.23 -10.94 6.10
CA TYR A 22 4.86 -9.71 5.42
C TYR A 22 4.00 -8.82 6.30
N GLU A 23 3.02 -9.40 7.00
CA GLU A 23 2.15 -8.64 7.89
C GLU A 23 2.97 -7.95 8.99
N ASN A 24 3.92 -8.66 9.58
CA ASN A 24 4.78 -8.07 10.59
C ASN A 24 5.61 -6.93 10.04
N LEU A 25 6.13 -7.11 8.82
CA LEU A 25 6.89 -6.05 8.16
C LEU A 25 6.03 -4.80 7.96
N VAL A 26 4.82 -4.99 7.44
CA VAL A 26 3.94 -3.87 7.10
C VAL A 26 3.50 -3.10 8.33
N LYS A 27 3.27 -3.79 9.45
CA LYS A 27 2.91 -3.10 10.69
C LYS A 27 3.98 -2.12 11.09
N ALA A 28 5.25 -2.51 10.98
CA ALA A 28 6.36 -1.62 11.32
C ALA A 28 6.51 -0.51 10.29
N VAL A 29 6.38 -0.85 9.01
CA VAL A 29 6.50 0.12 7.92
C VAL A 29 5.42 1.18 8.03
N ALA A 30 4.19 0.79 8.35
CA ALA A 30 3.09 1.73 8.49
C ALA A 30 3.37 2.79 9.56
N GLU A 31 3.97 2.38 10.68
CA GLU A 31 4.30 3.34 11.73
C GLU A 31 5.36 4.33 11.27
N ILE A 32 6.33 3.86 10.50
CA ILE A 32 7.37 4.75 9.96
C ILE A 32 6.75 5.78 9.02
N TRP A 33 5.86 5.35 8.12
CA TRP A 33 5.17 6.27 7.22
C TRP A 33 4.40 7.32 7.99
N LYS A 34 3.68 6.92 9.05
CA LYS A 34 2.90 7.88 9.85
C LYS A 34 3.80 8.85 10.59
N GLU A 35 4.96 8.41 11.08
CA GLU A 35 5.92 9.31 11.70
C GLU A 35 6.39 10.38 10.73
N HIS A 36 6.49 10.05 9.46
CA HIS A 36 7.00 10.96 8.45
C HIS A 36 5.93 11.76 7.73
N GLY A 37 4.67 11.67 8.17
CA GLY A 37 3.64 12.57 7.68
C GLY A 37 2.43 11.92 7.05
N ALA A 38 2.39 10.60 6.90
CA ALA A 38 1.19 9.94 6.40
C ALA A 38 0.07 10.04 7.42
N LEU A 39 -1.14 10.26 6.96
CA LEU A 39 -2.31 10.28 7.83
C LEU A 39 -2.77 8.87 8.14
N ASP A 40 -2.81 8.02 7.13
CA ASP A 40 -3.28 6.65 7.26
C ASP A 40 -2.46 5.74 6.35
N TYR A 41 -2.40 4.48 6.74
CA TYR A 41 -1.77 3.44 5.93
C TYR A 41 -2.68 2.22 6.01
N LEU A 42 -3.19 1.76 4.88
CA LEU A 42 -4.13 0.64 4.83
C LEU A 42 -3.67 -0.35 3.78
N GLU A 43 -3.78 -1.63 4.12
CA GLU A 43 -3.44 -2.66 3.17
C GLU A 43 -4.41 -3.82 3.32
N TYR A 44 -4.93 -4.30 2.20
CA TYR A 44 -5.95 -5.34 2.14
C TYR A 44 -5.43 -6.52 1.34
N ILE A 45 -5.90 -7.70 1.69
CA ILE A 45 -5.52 -8.93 0.97
C ILE A 45 -6.67 -9.33 0.05
N GLY A 46 -6.33 -9.70 -1.18
CA GLY A 46 -7.31 -10.12 -2.17
C GLY A 46 -8.08 -11.35 -1.71
N ASP A 47 -9.39 -11.30 -1.89
CA ASP A 47 -10.27 -12.37 -1.48
C ASP A 47 -11.07 -12.89 -2.67
N ASP A 48 -11.73 -11.99 -3.39
CA ASP A 48 -12.51 -12.36 -4.59
C ASP A 48 -12.06 -11.45 -5.72
N LEU A 49 -11.17 -11.96 -6.56
CA LEU A 49 -10.53 -11.16 -7.59
C LEU A 49 -11.10 -11.41 -8.98
N THR A 50 -12.20 -12.12 -9.08
CA THR A 50 -12.79 -12.46 -10.36
C THR A 50 -14.14 -11.78 -10.53
N LEU A 51 -14.23 -10.95 -11.56
CA LEU A 51 -15.50 -10.32 -11.93
C LEU A 51 -15.58 -10.39 -13.46
N GLU A 52 -16.64 -11.05 -13.91
CA GLU A 52 -16.82 -11.25 -15.36
C GLU A 52 -16.82 -9.92 -16.08
N GLY A 53 -16.08 -9.87 -17.19
CA GLY A 53 -16.00 -8.67 -18.01
C GLY A 53 -14.90 -7.70 -17.58
N THR A 54 -14.15 -8.03 -16.54
CA THR A 54 -13.03 -7.18 -16.10
C THR A 54 -11.73 -7.97 -16.06
N ARG A 55 -10.64 -7.24 -15.96
CA ARG A 55 -9.34 -7.86 -15.73
C ARG A 55 -9.11 -7.99 -14.23
N SER A 56 -8.45 -9.07 -13.84
CA SER A 56 -8.16 -9.32 -12.43
C SER A 56 -6.90 -8.58 -11.98
N PHE A 57 -6.88 -8.16 -10.72
CA PHE A 57 -5.66 -7.65 -10.12
C PHE A 57 -4.54 -8.68 -10.13
N ALA A 58 -4.88 -9.98 -10.06
CA ALA A 58 -3.88 -11.02 -10.13
C ALA A 58 -3.13 -10.96 -11.46
N ASP A 59 -3.83 -10.69 -12.56
CA ASP A 59 -3.20 -10.54 -13.87
C ASP A 59 -2.30 -9.33 -13.92
N LEU A 60 -2.70 -8.26 -13.25
CA LEU A 60 -1.93 -7.02 -13.25
C LEU A 60 -0.52 -7.22 -12.70
N VAL A 61 -0.37 -8.06 -11.69
CA VAL A 61 0.91 -8.28 -11.04
C VAL A 61 1.49 -9.67 -11.32
N ASP A 62 0.89 -10.38 -12.28
CA ASP A 62 1.34 -11.73 -12.67
C ASP A 62 1.45 -12.65 -11.45
N ALA A 63 0.45 -12.61 -10.59
CA ALA A 63 0.45 -13.44 -9.39
C ALA A 63 0.19 -14.90 -9.75
N THR A 64 0.91 -15.80 -9.11
CA THR A 64 0.67 -17.23 -9.24
C THR A 64 -0.37 -17.66 -8.21
N GLU A 65 -0.81 -18.93 -8.31
CA GLU A 65 -1.78 -19.46 -7.35
C GLU A 65 -1.21 -19.50 -5.93
N ASP A 66 0.13 -19.60 -5.82
CA ASP A 66 0.78 -19.65 -4.53
C ASP A 66 0.99 -18.26 -3.93
N GLU A 67 0.52 -17.22 -4.59
CA GLU A 67 0.73 -15.85 -4.15
C GLU A 67 -0.61 -15.18 -3.85
N ALA A 68 -0.61 -14.40 -2.77
CA ALA A 68 -1.72 -13.51 -2.47
C ALA A 68 -1.47 -12.18 -3.15
N VAL A 69 -2.56 -11.47 -3.47
CA VAL A 69 -2.46 -10.12 -4.03
C VAL A 69 -2.81 -9.14 -2.92
N LEU A 70 -1.92 -8.20 -2.67
CA LEU A 70 -2.12 -7.16 -1.66
C LEU A 70 -2.43 -5.85 -2.37
N PHE A 71 -3.37 -5.09 -1.80
CA PHE A 71 -3.79 -3.81 -2.33
C PHE A 71 -3.82 -2.82 -1.18
N GLY A 72 -3.09 -1.72 -1.32
CA GLY A 72 -3.04 -0.78 -0.23
C GLY A 72 -2.92 0.65 -0.69
N TRP A 73 -3.05 1.56 0.27
CA TRP A 73 -2.83 2.96 -0.02
C TRP A 73 -2.39 3.69 1.24
N VAL A 74 -1.62 4.75 1.00
CA VAL A 74 -1.13 5.64 2.04
C VAL A 74 -1.78 6.99 1.81
N VAL A 75 -2.34 7.59 2.84
CA VAL A 75 -3.10 8.83 2.71
C VAL A 75 -2.28 10.00 3.22
N PHE A 76 -2.28 11.09 2.45
CA PHE A 76 -1.57 12.32 2.80
C PHE A 76 -2.52 13.51 2.67
N ASP A 77 -2.20 14.61 3.37
CA ASP A 77 -2.96 15.85 3.23
C ASP A 77 -2.89 16.40 1.82
N SER A 78 -1.73 16.30 1.20
CA SER A 78 -1.46 16.92 -0.08
C SER A 78 -0.33 16.18 -0.78
N ARG A 79 -0.14 16.52 -2.05
CA ARG A 79 1.00 15.98 -2.77
C ARG A 79 2.32 16.44 -2.18
N GLU A 80 2.37 17.69 -1.72
CA GLU A 80 3.61 18.19 -1.11
C GLU A 80 3.99 17.39 0.13
N THR A 81 3.00 17.10 0.97
CA THR A 81 3.24 16.28 2.15
C THR A 81 3.71 14.88 1.75
N ARG A 82 3.09 14.32 0.70
CA ARG A 82 3.49 13.00 0.19
C ARG A 82 4.94 13.02 -0.30
N ASP A 83 5.30 14.06 -1.04
CA ASP A 83 6.65 14.13 -1.60
C ASP A 83 7.69 14.22 -0.47
N LEU A 84 7.40 15.02 0.56
CA LEU A 84 8.29 15.12 1.71
C LEU A 84 8.36 13.80 2.49
N ALA A 85 7.22 13.15 2.68
CA ALA A 85 7.20 11.86 3.39
C ALA A 85 8.01 10.81 2.64
N ASN A 86 7.84 10.75 1.32
CA ASN A 86 8.61 9.81 0.49
C ASN A 86 10.11 10.02 0.66
N GLU A 87 10.53 11.28 0.67
CA GLU A 87 11.93 11.61 0.84
C GLU A 87 12.44 11.17 2.22
N LYS A 88 11.67 11.47 3.26
CA LYS A 88 12.06 11.10 4.62
C LYS A 88 12.12 9.59 4.81
N VAL A 89 11.13 8.87 4.26
CA VAL A 89 11.10 7.43 4.37
C VAL A 89 12.26 6.80 3.60
N ALA A 90 12.55 7.33 2.41
CA ALA A 90 13.66 6.82 1.60
C ALA A 90 15.01 6.98 2.31
N ASN A 91 15.13 8.01 3.16
CA ASN A 91 16.35 8.26 3.90
C ASN A 91 16.34 7.68 5.32
N ASP A 92 15.29 6.99 5.69
CA ASP A 92 15.19 6.40 7.02
C ASP A 92 15.83 5.01 7.00
N PRO A 93 16.93 4.82 7.73
CA PRO A 93 17.65 3.54 7.66
C PRO A 93 16.83 2.35 8.17
N ARG A 94 15.79 2.61 8.97
CA ARG A 94 14.94 1.52 9.47
C ARG A 94 14.24 0.78 8.35
N MET A 95 13.91 1.49 7.25
CA MET A 95 13.19 0.86 6.14
C MET A 95 13.99 -0.26 5.50
N ALA A 96 15.24 0.02 5.14
CA ALA A 96 16.09 -0.98 4.52
C ALA A 96 16.34 -2.15 5.46
N GLU A 97 16.54 -1.87 6.75
CA GLU A 97 16.76 -2.93 7.74
C GLU A 97 15.55 -3.83 7.88
N LEU A 98 14.36 -3.23 7.94
CA LEU A 98 13.13 -4.00 8.09
C LEU A 98 12.91 -4.92 6.90
N VAL A 99 13.06 -4.38 5.70
CA VAL A 99 12.86 -5.18 4.49
C VAL A 99 13.88 -6.31 4.42
N ALA A 100 15.15 -6.00 4.69
CA ALA A 100 16.23 -6.98 4.59
C ALA A 100 16.04 -8.13 5.58
N SER A 101 15.53 -7.85 6.78
CA SER A 101 15.44 -8.87 7.82
C SER A 101 14.09 -9.59 7.85
N SER A 102 13.12 -9.16 7.03
CA SER A 102 11.74 -9.64 7.16
C SER A 102 11.51 -11.03 6.58
N ASN A 103 12.29 -11.42 5.58
CA ASN A 103 12.07 -12.66 4.83
C ASN A 103 10.62 -12.76 4.36
N SER A 104 10.07 -11.64 3.92
CA SER A 104 8.64 -11.51 3.61
C SER A 104 8.30 -11.86 2.16
N GLY A 105 9.30 -12.05 1.32
CA GLY A 105 9.07 -12.24 -0.11
C GLY A 105 8.78 -10.95 -0.85
N PHE A 106 8.87 -9.80 -0.18
CA PHE A 106 8.65 -8.52 -0.84
C PHE A 106 9.64 -8.30 -1.97
N ASN A 107 9.12 -7.91 -3.13
CA ASN A 107 9.94 -7.61 -4.31
C ASN A 107 9.36 -6.36 -4.97
N ALA A 108 10.05 -5.25 -4.81
CA ALA A 108 9.58 -3.97 -5.33
C ALA A 108 9.39 -3.99 -6.85
N LYS A 109 10.13 -4.83 -7.55
CA LYS A 109 10.01 -4.89 -9.01
C LYS A 109 8.68 -5.46 -9.47
N ARG A 110 7.98 -6.16 -8.59
CA ARG A 110 6.68 -6.74 -8.91
C ARG A 110 5.54 -5.87 -8.41
N MET A 111 5.84 -4.79 -7.72
CA MET A 111 4.82 -3.88 -7.20
C MET A 111 4.41 -2.89 -8.28
N VAL A 112 3.11 -2.67 -8.39
CA VAL A 112 2.55 -1.61 -9.23
C VAL A 112 2.20 -0.47 -8.29
N TYR A 113 2.58 0.75 -8.64
CA TYR A 113 2.50 1.88 -7.74
C TYR A 113 2.14 3.15 -8.49
N GLY A 114 1.40 4.04 -7.85
CA GLY A 114 1.13 5.36 -8.39
C GLY A 114 0.58 6.30 -7.35
N GLY A 115 0.76 7.59 -7.60
CA GLY A 115 0.18 8.63 -6.77
C GLY A 115 -1.10 9.14 -7.43
N PHE A 116 -2.12 9.37 -6.60
CA PHE A 116 -3.45 9.73 -7.10
C PHE A 116 -4.01 10.89 -6.30
N ARG A 117 -4.53 11.90 -7.01
CA ARG A 117 -5.28 12.96 -6.36
C ARG A 117 -6.76 12.62 -6.37
N SER A 118 -7.49 13.20 -5.44
CA SER A 118 -8.92 12.94 -5.36
C SER A 118 -9.65 13.44 -6.62
N LEU A 119 -10.57 12.63 -7.10
CA LEU A 119 -11.48 13.04 -8.16
C LEU A 119 -12.89 13.21 -7.61
N VAL A 120 -13.34 12.24 -6.85
CA VAL A 120 -14.68 12.28 -6.26
C VAL A 120 -14.59 11.73 -4.84
N GLN A 121 -15.17 12.45 -3.91
CA GLN A 121 -15.32 11.98 -2.54
C GLN A 121 -16.77 12.16 -2.17
N SER A 122 -17.49 11.05 -2.12
CA SER A 122 -18.88 11.05 -1.69
C SER A 122 -18.97 10.19 -0.45
N ARG A 123 -19.32 10.80 0.66
CA ARG A 123 -19.34 10.11 1.95
C ARG A 123 -20.73 10.06 2.49
N SER A 124 -21.06 8.93 3.11
CA SER A 124 -22.31 8.83 3.83
C SER A 124 -22.30 9.81 4.98
N THR A 125 -23.38 10.59 5.11
CA THR A 125 -23.58 11.42 6.28
C THR A 125 -24.41 10.64 7.25
N GLY A 126 -24.20 10.88 8.53
CA GLY A 126 -24.96 10.17 9.54
C GLY A 126 -24.50 8.75 9.76
N ALA A 127 -23.50 8.30 9.04
CA ALA A 127 -22.91 7.00 9.31
C ALA A 127 -22.23 7.08 10.66
N VAL A 128 -22.35 6.07 11.45
CA VAL A 128 -21.80 6.13 12.78
C VAL A 128 -20.91 4.99 13.06
#